data_33a3b25790590ee57d4dc3f4144aba5d
#
_entry.id   33a3b25790590ee57d4dc3f4144aba5d
#
_cell.length_a   1.000
_cell.length_b   1.000
_cell.length_c   1.000
_cell.angle_alpha   90.00
_cell.angle_beta   90.00
_cell.angle_gamma   90.00
#
_symmetry.space_group_name_H-M   'P 1'
#
loop_
_entity.id
_entity.type
_entity.pdbx_description
1 polymer ?
#
loop_
_entity_poly.entity_id
_entity_poly.type
_entity_poly.pdbx_seq_one_letter_code
_entity_poly.pdbx_strand_id
1 'polypeptide(L)'
;MKIVVLDGYAANPNDISWDEMAALGELTVYDRTPPEEIAQRIGDAEAVFTNKAPITRETMEACPNLKFISVLATGFNIVDTAAAKEKGIVVCNVPAYSTTSVTQHVFAMILAACNHISEHSQSVKQGDWQNCKDFVYWNYPLIEIAGKTLGIIGMGQIGQSVAKVAKAFGMKVLAYSRTVKPELEDENLRFVSLEELLASSDIISIHCPLTPDTQGLICKETLKQMKDGVILINTSRGPTIVEQDLYDALESGKVAYAGVDVLEKEPPRAGSLLIDHPNCFVTPHIGWAPFEARIRLMNISVANLKAFQNGQPQNVVNK
;
A
#
# COMPACT_ATOMS: atom_id res chain seq x y z
N MET A 1 18.90 -8.73 26.04
CA MET A 1 17.52 -8.29 25.71
C MET A 1 16.80 -9.46 25.03
N LYS A 2 15.59 -9.80 25.49
CA LYS A 2 14.74 -10.77 24.80
C LYS A 2 13.91 -10.07 23.74
N ILE A 3 13.90 -10.64 22.54
CA ILE A 3 13.27 -10.09 21.34
C ILE A 3 12.26 -11.10 20.79
N VAL A 4 11.04 -10.67 20.53
CA VAL A 4 9.99 -11.51 19.93
C VAL A 4 9.48 -10.88 18.64
N VAL A 5 9.40 -11.69 17.58
CA VAL A 5 8.66 -11.36 16.34
C VAL A 5 7.37 -12.17 16.34
N LEU A 6 6.22 -11.50 16.35
CA LEU A 6 4.92 -12.16 16.52
C LEU A 6 4.37 -12.79 15.23
N ASP A 7 4.66 -12.20 14.08
CA ASP A 7 4.07 -12.56 12.80
C ASP A 7 5.05 -12.31 11.64
N GLY A 8 6.22 -12.92 11.75
CA GLY A 8 7.35 -12.69 10.85
C GLY A 8 7.11 -13.14 9.40
N TYR A 9 6.27 -14.15 9.17
CA TYR A 9 6.11 -14.79 7.86
C TYR A 9 5.71 -13.83 6.74
N ALA A 10 4.82 -12.86 7.01
CA ALA A 10 4.38 -11.92 5.98
C ALA A 10 5.53 -11.02 5.50
N ALA A 11 6.43 -10.62 6.39
CA ALA A 11 7.59 -9.79 6.06
C ALA A 11 8.79 -10.62 5.58
N ASN A 12 8.89 -11.86 6.05
CA ASN A 12 10.00 -12.77 5.77
C ASN A 12 9.51 -14.24 5.71
N PRO A 13 9.11 -14.73 4.53
CA PRO A 13 8.71 -16.13 4.35
C PRO A 13 9.92 -17.09 4.31
N ASN A 14 10.91 -16.89 5.16
CA ASN A 14 12.18 -17.64 5.27
C ASN A 14 13.14 -17.44 4.09
N ASP A 15 13.10 -16.30 3.42
CA ASP A 15 14.01 -15.94 2.32
C ASP A 15 14.99 -14.81 2.69
N ILE A 16 14.91 -14.27 3.91
CA ILE A 16 15.83 -13.27 4.45
C ILE A 16 16.36 -13.78 5.81
N SER A 17 17.67 -13.64 6.07
CA SER A 17 18.23 -14.03 7.37
C SER A 17 17.74 -13.12 8.50
N TRP A 18 17.51 -13.72 9.68
CA TRP A 18 17.28 -13.04 10.94
C TRP A 18 18.56 -12.76 11.75
N ASP A 19 19.75 -13.12 11.23
CA ASP A 19 21.02 -13.07 11.97
C ASP A 19 21.36 -11.68 12.50
N GLU A 20 21.11 -10.61 11.71
CA GLU A 20 21.36 -9.24 12.15
C GLU A 20 20.47 -8.85 13.35
N MET A 21 19.25 -9.35 13.42
CA MET A 21 18.35 -9.12 14.55
C MET A 21 18.74 -10.00 15.74
N ALA A 22 19.08 -11.27 15.50
CA ALA A 22 19.55 -12.20 16.51
C ALA A 22 20.85 -11.73 17.19
N ALA A 23 21.72 -11.02 16.48
CA ALA A 23 22.94 -10.42 17.05
C ALA A 23 22.64 -9.33 18.11
N LEU A 24 21.41 -8.82 18.20
CA LEU A 24 21.01 -7.78 19.16
C LEU A 24 20.41 -8.34 20.46
N GLY A 25 20.14 -9.64 20.53
CA GLY A 25 19.59 -10.28 21.73
C GLY A 25 19.08 -11.70 21.48
N GLU A 26 18.46 -12.26 22.48
CA GLU A 26 17.79 -13.57 22.40
C GLU A 26 16.51 -13.44 21.55
N LEU A 27 16.56 -13.91 20.31
CA LEU A 27 15.50 -13.76 19.33
C LEU A 27 14.59 -14.99 19.27
N THR A 28 13.29 -14.78 19.39
CA THR A 28 12.25 -15.78 19.09
C THR A 28 11.37 -15.24 17.93
N VAL A 29 11.19 -16.03 16.89
CA VAL A 29 10.37 -15.66 15.72
C VAL A 29 9.19 -16.61 15.60
N TYR A 30 7.99 -16.06 15.58
CA TYR A 30 6.76 -16.78 15.22
C TYR A 30 6.32 -16.39 13.82
N ASP A 31 5.95 -17.37 13.03
CA ASP A 31 5.41 -17.12 11.68
C ASP A 31 4.10 -16.33 11.72
N ARG A 32 3.22 -16.73 12.61
CA ARG A 32 1.89 -16.14 12.84
C ARG A 32 1.52 -16.28 14.31
N THR A 33 0.86 -15.28 14.87
CA THR A 33 0.37 -15.29 16.23
C THR A 33 -1.13 -14.98 16.25
N PRO A 34 -1.97 -15.91 16.72
CA PRO A 34 -3.38 -15.61 16.94
C PRO A 34 -3.55 -14.59 18.06
N PRO A 35 -4.62 -13.75 18.02
CA PRO A 35 -4.81 -12.65 18.97
C PRO A 35 -4.76 -13.07 20.44
N GLU A 36 -5.30 -14.22 20.77
CA GLU A 36 -5.37 -14.77 22.12
C GLU A 36 -4.00 -15.23 22.68
N GLU A 37 -3.02 -15.46 21.83
CA GLU A 37 -1.68 -15.90 22.22
C GLU A 37 -0.66 -14.74 22.29
N ILE A 38 -1.01 -13.54 21.88
CA ILE A 38 -0.06 -12.42 21.73
C ILE A 38 0.66 -12.14 23.05
N ALA A 39 -0.06 -11.94 24.14
CA ALA A 39 0.54 -11.64 25.44
C ALA A 39 1.40 -12.81 25.96
N GLN A 40 0.95 -14.05 25.77
CA GLN A 40 1.70 -15.24 26.16
C GLN A 40 3.02 -15.35 25.39
N ARG A 41 3.02 -15.07 24.08
CA ARG A 41 4.21 -15.15 23.23
C ARG A 41 5.19 -14.02 23.47
N ILE A 42 4.71 -12.83 23.81
CA ILE A 42 5.58 -11.74 24.27
C ILE A 42 6.24 -12.13 25.60
N GLY A 43 5.46 -12.66 26.56
CA GLY A 43 5.97 -13.13 27.85
C GLY A 43 6.78 -12.05 28.57
N ASP A 44 8.05 -12.37 28.86
CA ASP A 44 9.01 -11.47 29.53
C ASP A 44 9.93 -10.71 28.58
N ALA A 45 9.62 -10.67 27.28
CA ALA A 45 10.41 -9.96 26.29
C ALA A 45 10.39 -8.44 26.51
N GLU A 46 11.53 -7.82 26.22
CA GLU A 46 11.73 -6.36 26.31
C GLU A 46 11.44 -5.65 24.98
N ALA A 47 11.56 -6.36 23.85
CA ALA A 47 11.32 -5.85 22.52
C ALA A 47 10.40 -6.77 21.72
N VAL A 48 9.41 -6.19 21.04
CA VAL A 48 8.50 -6.92 20.17
C VAL A 48 8.45 -6.31 18.76
N PHE A 49 8.42 -7.17 17.76
CA PHE A 49 8.18 -6.82 16.37
C PHE A 49 6.85 -7.43 15.92
N THR A 50 6.05 -6.65 15.21
CA THR A 50 4.76 -7.09 14.70
C THR A 50 4.46 -6.46 13.33
N ASN A 51 3.81 -7.20 12.44
CA ASN A 51 3.31 -6.66 11.17
C ASN A 51 1.80 -6.38 11.24
N LYS A 52 1.02 -7.37 11.72
CA LYS A 52 -0.46 -7.31 11.79
C LYS A 52 -1.04 -7.79 13.13
N ALA A 53 -0.24 -8.46 13.99
CA ALA A 53 -0.70 -8.84 15.33
C ALA A 53 -0.90 -7.57 16.17
N PRO A 54 -2.14 -7.31 16.68
CA PRO A 54 -2.44 -6.07 17.39
C PRO A 54 -1.81 -6.02 18.78
N ILE A 55 -1.23 -4.89 19.14
CA ILE A 55 -0.70 -4.63 20.49
C ILE A 55 -1.59 -3.60 21.16
N THR A 56 -2.48 -4.08 22.00
CA THR A 56 -3.45 -3.26 22.76
C THR A 56 -2.92 -2.84 24.12
N ARG A 57 -3.66 -1.98 24.83
CA ARG A 57 -3.39 -1.61 26.22
C ARG A 57 -3.30 -2.85 27.13
N GLU A 58 -4.26 -3.77 26.99
CA GLU A 58 -4.34 -5.00 27.79
C GLU A 58 -3.12 -5.89 27.54
N THR A 59 -2.67 -5.99 26.28
CA THR A 59 -1.43 -6.70 25.91
C THR A 59 -0.22 -6.11 26.64
N MET A 60 -0.09 -4.77 26.64
CA MET A 60 1.02 -4.08 27.30
C MET A 60 0.95 -4.20 28.83
N GLU A 61 -0.25 -4.28 29.41
CA GLU A 61 -0.46 -4.53 30.85
C GLU A 61 -0.03 -5.92 31.26
N ALA A 62 -0.29 -6.90 30.42
CA ALA A 62 0.12 -8.28 30.66
C ALA A 62 1.65 -8.49 30.46
N CYS A 63 2.36 -7.57 29.81
CA CYS A 63 3.77 -7.69 29.48
C CYS A 63 4.60 -6.54 30.10
N PRO A 64 4.82 -6.53 31.43
CA PRO A 64 5.41 -5.39 32.14
C PRO A 64 6.89 -5.11 31.79
N ASN A 65 7.58 -6.08 31.19
CA ASN A 65 8.98 -5.91 30.77
C ASN A 65 9.12 -5.25 29.39
N LEU A 66 8.03 -5.09 28.64
CA LEU A 66 8.04 -4.54 27.29
C LEU A 66 8.44 -3.05 27.30
N LYS A 67 9.48 -2.71 26.54
CA LYS A 67 10.05 -1.36 26.43
C LYS A 67 10.06 -0.82 25.01
N PHE A 68 10.01 -1.73 24.02
CA PHE A 68 10.15 -1.38 22.61
C PHE A 68 9.19 -2.19 21.74
N ILE A 69 8.49 -1.49 20.86
CA ILE A 69 7.62 -2.08 19.83
C ILE A 69 8.07 -1.55 18.47
N SER A 70 8.35 -2.43 17.52
CA SER A 70 8.58 -2.03 16.13
C SER A 70 7.53 -2.64 15.22
N VAL A 71 6.82 -1.80 14.50
CA VAL A 71 5.87 -2.26 13.48
C VAL A 71 6.64 -2.51 12.19
N LEU A 72 6.57 -3.74 11.66
CA LEU A 72 7.16 -4.15 10.38
C LEU A 72 6.32 -3.62 9.19
N ALA A 73 6.05 -2.31 9.22
CA ALA A 73 5.28 -1.60 8.21
C ALA A 73 5.44 -0.08 8.38
N THR A 74 4.98 0.70 7.39
CA THR A 74 4.84 2.16 7.52
C THR A 74 3.61 2.52 8.37
N GLY A 75 2.47 1.84 8.16
CA GLY A 75 1.26 2.02 8.98
C GLY A 75 1.42 1.34 10.35
N PHE A 76 0.98 2.00 11.43
CA PHE A 76 1.17 1.54 12.81
C PHE A 76 -0.13 1.52 13.63
N ASN A 77 -1.27 1.61 12.98
CA ASN A 77 -2.59 1.63 13.61
C ASN A 77 -2.98 0.33 14.35
N ILE A 78 -2.17 -0.71 14.25
CA ILE A 78 -2.29 -1.98 15.01
C ILE A 78 -1.76 -1.87 16.44
N VAL A 79 -1.07 -0.78 16.81
CA VAL A 79 -0.53 -0.54 18.14
C VAL A 79 -1.29 0.61 18.80
N ASP A 80 -1.76 0.42 20.02
CA ASP A 80 -2.27 1.51 20.87
C ASP A 80 -1.11 2.41 21.31
N THR A 81 -0.81 3.39 20.45
CA THR A 81 0.31 4.31 20.67
C THR A 81 0.10 5.24 21.86
N ALA A 82 -1.13 5.52 22.24
CA ALA A 82 -1.47 6.31 23.44
C ALA A 82 -1.13 5.54 24.71
N ALA A 83 -1.58 4.28 24.80
CA ALA A 83 -1.24 3.40 25.92
C ALA A 83 0.26 3.16 26.03
N ALA A 84 0.94 2.94 24.89
CA ALA A 84 2.38 2.78 24.86
C ALA A 84 3.13 4.01 25.41
N LYS A 85 2.69 5.23 25.03
CA LYS A 85 3.26 6.48 25.55
C LYS A 85 3.09 6.61 27.07
N GLU A 86 1.89 6.34 27.59
CA GLU A 86 1.60 6.36 29.04
C GLU A 86 2.51 5.39 29.83
N LYS A 87 2.86 4.26 29.22
CA LYS A 87 3.71 3.23 29.83
C LYS A 87 5.19 3.43 29.58
N GLY A 88 5.59 4.48 28.86
CA GLY A 88 6.99 4.74 28.50
C GLY A 88 7.57 3.73 27.50
N ILE A 89 6.73 3.02 26.75
CA ILE A 89 7.12 2.09 25.71
C ILE A 89 7.39 2.85 24.43
N VAL A 90 8.56 2.70 23.83
CA VAL A 90 8.91 3.32 22.54
C VAL A 90 8.29 2.52 21.40
N VAL A 91 7.51 3.19 20.55
CA VAL A 91 6.93 2.58 19.34
C VAL A 91 7.58 3.18 18.11
N CYS A 92 8.15 2.29 17.28
CA CYS A 92 8.76 2.67 16.00
C CYS A 92 8.03 2.02 14.83
N ASN A 93 8.03 2.70 13.68
CA ASN A 93 7.60 2.12 12.41
C ASN A 93 8.76 2.07 11.41
N VAL A 94 8.48 1.60 10.19
CA VAL A 94 9.45 1.60 9.08
C VAL A 94 8.94 2.50 7.97
N PRO A 95 9.38 3.78 7.93
CA PRO A 95 8.97 4.68 6.87
C PRO A 95 9.70 4.40 5.56
N ALA A 96 9.07 4.72 4.43
CA ALA A 96 9.67 4.83 3.08
C ALA A 96 10.31 3.56 2.48
N TYR A 97 10.29 2.42 3.13
CA TYR A 97 10.96 1.20 2.65
C TYR A 97 10.39 0.68 1.32
N SER A 98 9.12 0.91 1.06
CA SER A 98 8.38 0.39 -0.10
C SER A 98 8.03 1.45 -1.15
N THR A 99 8.52 2.69 -1.03
CA THR A 99 8.14 3.78 -1.94
C THR A 99 8.32 3.41 -3.41
N THR A 100 9.49 2.89 -3.78
CA THR A 100 9.79 2.51 -5.17
C THR A 100 9.00 1.29 -5.62
N SER A 101 8.80 0.29 -4.76
CA SER A 101 8.03 -0.90 -5.10
C SER A 101 6.54 -0.62 -5.29
N VAL A 102 5.95 0.21 -4.43
CA VAL A 102 4.55 0.65 -4.61
C VAL A 102 4.41 1.47 -5.88
N THR A 103 5.35 2.36 -6.18
CA THR A 103 5.37 3.10 -7.45
C THR A 103 5.40 2.17 -8.65
N GLN A 104 6.27 1.16 -8.65
CA GLN A 104 6.33 0.14 -9.70
C GLN A 104 4.99 -0.60 -9.82
N HIS A 105 4.36 -0.97 -8.72
CA HIS A 105 3.08 -1.69 -8.69
C HIS A 105 1.94 -0.85 -9.25
N VAL A 106 1.89 0.45 -8.94
CA VAL A 106 0.93 1.41 -9.53
C VAL A 106 1.05 1.41 -11.05
N PHE A 107 2.27 1.53 -11.59
CA PHE A 107 2.46 1.53 -13.05
C PHE A 107 2.23 0.16 -13.67
N ALA A 108 2.50 -0.95 -12.96
CA ALA A 108 2.12 -2.28 -13.43
C ALA A 108 0.60 -2.40 -13.62
N MET A 109 -0.20 -1.89 -12.68
CA MET A 109 -1.67 -1.86 -12.81
C MET A 109 -2.15 -0.93 -13.93
N ILE A 110 -1.59 0.30 -14.02
CA ILE A 110 -1.92 1.23 -15.11
C ILE A 110 -1.63 0.61 -16.47
N LEU A 111 -0.43 0.03 -16.64
CA LEU A 111 -0.04 -0.57 -17.90
C LEU A 111 -0.79 -1.87 -18.20
N ALA A 112 -1.19 -2.64 -17.19
CA ALA A 112 -2.07 -3.78 -17.38
C ALA A 112 -3.42 -3.34 -17.96
N ALA A 113 -4.04 -2.30 -17.38
CA ALA A 113 -5.31 -1.75 -17.86
C ALA A 113 -5.19 -1.11 -19.28
N CYS A 114 -4.01 -0.61 -19.64
CA CYS A 114 -3.81 0.06 -20.93
C CYS A 114 -3.39 -0.89 -22.07
N ASN A 115 -2.65 -1.95 -21.76
CA ASN A 115 -2.03 -2.79 -22.77
C ASN A 115 -2.58 -4.22 -22.84
N HIS A 116 -3.28 -4.71 -21.82
CA HIS A 116 -3.85 -6.07 -21.78
C HIS A 116 -2.86 -7.17 -22.17
N ILE A 117 -1.62 -7.09 -21.67
CA ILE A 117 -0.52 -7.96 -22.08
C ILE A 117 -0.83 -9.42 -21.77
N SER A 118 -1.38 -9.70 -20.57
CA SER A 118 -1.70 -11.07 -20.15
C SER A 118 -2.76 -11.70 -21.02
N GLU A 119 -3.83 -10.96 -21.33
CA GLU A 119 -4.97 -11.40 -22.13
C GLU A 119 -4.57 -11.66 -23.57
N HIS A 120 -3.80 -10.73 -24.19
CA HIS A 120 -3.29 -10.94 -25.55
C HIS A 120 -2.29 -12.08 -25.60
N SER A 121 -1.40 -12.22 -24.61
CA SER A 121 -0.45 -13.35 -24.54
C SER A 121 -1.19 -14.69 -24.43
N GLN A 122 -2.27 -14.74 -23.67
CA GLN A 122 -3.08 -15.96 -23.55
C GLN A 122 -3.82 -16.28 -24.86
N SER A 123 -4.41 -15.30 -25.52
CA SER A 123 -5.07 -15.45 -26.83
C SER A 123 -4.08 -16.00 -27.88
N VAL A 124 -2.85 -15.46 -27.92
CA VAL A 124 -1.79 -16.00 -28.81
C VAL A 124 -1.50 -17.47 -28.51
N LYS A 125 -1.39 -17.88 -27.24
CA LYS A 125 -1.17 -19.28 -26.84
C LYS A 125 -2.34 -20.20 -27.22
N GLN A 126 -3.53 -19.66 -27.33
CA GLN A 126 -4.73 -20.39 -27.79
C GLN A 126 -4.77 -20.54 -29.32
N GLY A 127 -3.86 -19.92 -30.06
CA GLY A 127 -3.72 -20.04 -31.50
C GLY A 127 -4.43 -18.94 -32.29
N ASP A 128 -4.98 -17.93 -31.64
CA ASP A 128 -5.73 -16.87 -32.32
C ASP A 128 -4.88 -16.13 -33.34
N TRP A 129 -3.61 -15.87 -33.03
CA TRP A 129 -2.72 -15.22 -33.99
C TRP A 129 -2.35 -16.10 -35.18
N GLN A 130 -2.14 -17.40 -34.96
CA GLN A 130 -1.86 -18.35 -36.05
C GLN A 130 -3.01 -18.44 -37.05
N ASN A 131 -4.25 -18.24 -36.56
CA ASN A 131 -5.46 -18.32 -37.39
C ASN A 131 -5.96 -16.93 -37.83
N CYS A 132 -5.26 -15.85 -37.47
CA CYS A 132 -5.62 -14.49 -37.86
C CYS A 132 -5.35 -14.28 -39.35
N LYS A 133 -6.26 -13.56 -40.02
CA LYS A 133 -6.12 -13.20 -41.43
C LYS A 133 -5.08 -12.10 -41.67
N ASP A 134 -4.90 -11.26 -40.64
CA ASP A 134 -3.99 -10.12 -40.67
C ASP A 134 -2.74 -10.40 -39.84
N PHE A 135 -1.68 -9.61 -40.04
CA PHE A 135 -0.42 -9.75 -39.29
C PHE A 135 -0.57 -9.29 -37.82
N VAL A 136 -1.70 -8.66 -37.44
CA VAL A 136 -1.99 -8.07 -36.14
C VAL A 136 -3.48 -8.19 -35.81
N TYR A 137 -3.78 -8.32 -34.52
CA TYR A 137 -5.12 -8.17 -33.98
C TYR A 137 -5.06 -7.65 -32.53
N TRP A 138 -6.16 -7.13 -32.04
CA TRP A 138 -6.33 -6.79 -30.62
C TRP A 138 -7.79 -7.08 -30.20
N ASN A 139 -7.94 -7.63 -29.00
CA ASN A 139 -9.25 -7.99 -28.46
C ASN A 139 -9.80 -6.93 -27.47
N TYR A 140 -8.95 -6.00 -27.06
CA TYR A 140 -9.25 -4.94 -26.09
C TYR A 140 -8.74 -3.60 -26.62
N PRO A 141 -9.39 -2.48 -26.26
CA PRO A 141 -8.86 -1.14 -26.59
C PRO A 141 -7.47 -0.94 -26.00
N LEU A 142 -6.52 -0.57 -26.83
CA LEU A 142 -5.17 -0.23 -26.39
C LEU A 142 -5.08 1.27 -26.14
N ILE A 143 -4.47 1.66 -25.02
CA ILE A 143 -4.40 3.05 -24.55
C ILE A 143 -2.95 3.48 -24.43
N GLU A 144 -2.58 4.55 -25.12
CA GLU A 144 -1.30 5.23 -24.92
C GLU A 144 -1.45 6.24 -23.77
N ILE A 145 -0.52 6.19 -22.79
CA ILE A 145 -0.58 7.06 -21.61
C ILE A 145 0.14 8.40 -21.79
N ALA A 146 1.01 8.53 -22.80
CA ALA A 146 1.66 9.79 -23.12
C ALA A 146 0.62 10.89 -23.44
N GLY A 147 0.81 12.09 -22.90
CA GLY A 147 -0.13 13.21 -23.03
C GLY A 147 -1.40 13.13 -22.18
N LYS A 148 -1.68 11.98 -21.54
CA LYS A 148 -2.82 11.84 -20.61
C LYS A 148 -2.54 12.49 -19.27
N THR A 149 -3.60 12.77 -18.51
CA THR A 149 -3.55 13.39 -17.19
C THR A 149 -3.68 12.33 -16.10
N LEU A 150 -2.67 12.22 -15.22
CA LEU A 150 -2.71 11.44 -13.99
C LEU A 150 -3.10 12.34 -12.81
N GLY A 151 -4.24 12.06 -12.19
CA GLY A 151 -4.65 12.64 -10.91
C GLY A 151 -4.03 11.87 -9.74
N ILE A 152 -3.31 12.54 -8.86
CA ILE A 152 -2.70 11.96 -7.67
C ILE A 152 -3.37 12.50 -6.42
N ILE A 153 -4.08 11.65 -5.70
CA ILE A 153 -4.69 11.97 -4.41
C ILE A 153 -3.72 11.59 -3.28
N GLY A 154 -3.02 12.60 -2.74
CA GLY A 154 -2.00 12.40 -1.69
C GLY A 154 -0.56 12.52 -2.21
N MET A 155 0.10 13.67 -1.99
CA MET A 155 1.47 13.98 -2.40
C MET A 155 2.51 13.72 -1.29
N GLY A 156 2.39 12.53 -0.62
CA GLY A 156 3.43 11.97 0.23
C GLY A 156 4.60 11.42 -0.59
N GLN A 157 5.46 10.62 0.03
CA GLN A 157 6.65 10.06 -0.65
C GLN A 157 6.26 9.18 -1.86
N ILE A 158 5.20 8.36 -1.72
CA ILE A 158 4.72 7.49 -2.80
C ILE A 158 4.13 8.35 -3.93
N GLY A 159 3.22 9.29 -3.62
CA GLY A 159 2.62 10.16 -4.64
C GLY A 159 3.66 10.96 -5.44
N GLN A 160 4.71 11.48 -4.77
CA GLN A 160 5.82 12.16 -5.44
C GLN A 160 6.62 11.21 -6.35
N SER A 161 6.87 9.98 -5.89
CA SER A 161 7.56 8.98 -6.71
C SER A 161 6.74 8.57 -7.93
N VAL A 162 5.42 8.40 -7.76
CA VAL A 162 4.47 8.13 -8.87
C VAL A 162 4.44 9.30 -9.84
N ALA A 163 4.37 10.55 -9.36
CA ALA A 163 4.41 11.75 -10.20
C ALA A 163 5.69 11.82 -11.06
N LYS A 164 6.85 11.48 -10.47
CA LYS A 164 8.13 11.45 -11.19
C LYS A 164 8.10 10.45 -12.35
N VAL A 165 7.57 9.24 -12.13
CA VAL A 165 7.48 8.22 -13.17
C VAL A 165 6.44 8.59 -14.22
N ALA A 166 5.28 9.16 -13.82
CA ALA A 166 4.27 9.66 -14.76
C ALA A 166 4.84 10.68 -15.74
N LYS A 167 5.61 11.65 -15.25
CA LYS A 167 6.28 12.63 -16.10
C LYS A 167 7.28 11.98 -17.08
N ALA A 168 7.99 10.93 -16.66
CA ALA A 168 8.89 10.19 -17.54
C ALA A 168 8.14 9.44 -18.67
N PHE A 169 6.88 9.07 -18.46
CA PHE A 169 5.97 8.56 -19.50
C PHE A 169 5.32 9.66 -20.35
N GLY A 170 5.67 10.94 -20.16
CA GLY A 170 5.07 12.06 -20.90
C GLY A 170 3.65 12.42 -20.43
N MET A 171 3.24 12.02 -19.23
CA MET A 171 1.94 12.38 -18.66
C MET A 171 1.97 13.76 -18.01
N LYS A 172 0.80 14.42 -17.97
CA LYS A 172 0.54 15.56 -17.09
C LYS A 172 0.08 15.06 -15.72
N VAL A 173 0.44 15.77 -14.66
CA VAL A 173 0.09 15.39 -13.27
C VAL A 173 -0.74 16.49 -12.63
N LEU A 174 -1.92 16.13 -12.14
CA LEU A 174 -2.72 16.95 -11.22
C LEU A 174 -2.62 16.35 -9.83
N ALA A 175 -2.23 17.16 -8.86
CA ALA A 175 -2.03 16.72 -7.49
C ALA A 175 -3.06 17.35 -6.54
N TYR A 176 -3.67 16.53 -5.70
CA TYR A 176 -4.46 16.97 -4.57
C TYR A 176 -3.85 16.47 -3.27
N SER A 177 -3.62 17.37 -2.33
CA SER A 177 -3.08 17.02 -1.01
C SER A 177 -3.50 18.08 0.00
N ARG A 178 -3.74 17.65 1.25
CA ARG A 178 -4.05 18.54 2.38
C ARG A 178 -2.99 19.66 2.54
N THR A 179 -1.73 19.31 2.33
CA THR A 179 -0.61 20.27 2.31
C THR A 179 -0.13 20.41 0.90
N VAL A 180 -0.31 21.60 0.33
CA VAL A 180 0.24 21.98 -0.97
C VAL A 180 1.75 22.16 -0.82
N LYS A 181 2.50 21.71 -1.83
CA LYS A 181 3.97 21.79 -1.91
C LYS A 181 4.35 22.50 -3.20
N PRO A 182 4.33 23.83 -3.22
CA PRO A 182 4.57 24.62 -4.44
C PRO A 182 5.93 24.33 -5.09
N GLU A 183 6.91 23.92 -4.28
CA GLU A 183 8.24 23.53 -4.75
C GLU A 183 8.27 22.28 -5.64
N LEU A 184 7.18 21.53 -5.70
CA LEU A 184 7.04 20.36 -6.58
C LEU A 184 6.38 20.71 -7.92
N GLU A 185 5.79 21.89 -8.04
CA GLU A 185 5.13 22.31 -9.28
C GLU A 185 6.14 22.61 -10.38
N ASP A 186 5.80 22.20 -11.58
CA ASP A 186 6.52 22.48 -12.81
C ASP A 186 5.56 22.51 -14.01
N GLU A 187 6.06 22.57 -15.22
CA GLU A 187 5.23 22.59 -16.45
C GLU A 187 4.28 21.38 -16.59
N ASN A 188 4.61 20.27 -15.96
CA ASN A 188 3.89 18.99 -16.05
C ASN A 188 3.22 18.56 -14.74
N LEU A 189 3.38 19.31 -13.63
CA LEU A 189 2.75 19.03 -12.35
C LEU A 189 2.21 20.31 -11.71
N ARG A 190 0.94 20.32 -11.34
CA ARG A 190 0.33 21.40 -10.55
C ARG A 190 -0.60 20.86 -9.46
N PHE A 191 -0.72 21.59 -8.36
CA PHE A 191 -1.72 21.31 -7.34
C PHE A 191 -3.05 21.95 -7.69
N VAL A 192 -4.13 21.19 -7.48
CA VAL A 192 -5.50 21.59 -7.81
C VAL A 192 -6.48 21.19 -6.71
N SER A 193 -7.72 21.65 -6.79
CA SER A 193 -8.80 21.15 -5.94
C SER A 193 -9.12 19.68 -6.25
N LEU A 194 -9.81 18.99 -5.33
CA LEU A 194 -10.23 17.60 -5.57
C LEU A 194 -11.19 17.54 -6.77
N GLU A 195 -12.13 18.48 -6.85
CA GLU A 195 -13.13 18.56 -7.92
C GLU A 195 -12.46 18.72 -9.29
N GLU A 196 -11.46 19.59 -9.39
CA GLU A 196 -10.71 19.78 -10.63
C GLU A 196 -9.92 18.54 -11.00
N LEU A 197 -9.28 17.89 -10.03
CA LEU A 197 -8.54 16.63 -10.24
C LEU A 197 -9.49 15.56 -10.80
N LEU A 198 -10.64 15.34 -10.15
CA LEU A 198 -11.61 14.33 -10.55
C LEU A 198 -12.12 14.60 -11.98
N ALA A 199 -12.49 15.83 -12.29
CA ALA A 199 -13.07 16.20 -13.59
C ALA A 199 -12.05 16.17 -14.74
N SER A 200 -10.75 16.31 -14.45
CA SER A 200 -9.73 16.52 -15.48
C SER A 200 -8.82 15.33 -15.71
N SER A 201 -8.83 14.33 -14.84
CA SER A 201 -7.91 13.19 -14.91
C SER A 201 -8.43 12.05 -15.79
N ASP A 202 -7.55 11.46 -16.59
CA ASP A 202 -7.80 10.25 -17.36
C ASP A 202 -7.52 8.99 -16.51
N ILE A 203 -6.57 9.12 -15.58
CA ILE A 203 -6.18 8.08 -14.62
C ILE A 203 -6.11 8.75 -13.25
N ILE A 204 -6.62 8.09 -12.21
CA ILE A 204 -6.57 8.59 -10.83
C ILE A 204 -5.87 7.54 -9.95
N SER A 205 -4.87 7.96 -9.16
CA SER A 205 -4.16 7.09 -8.23
C SER A 205 -4.19 7.65 -6.82
N ILE A 206 -4.57 6.78 -5.85
CA ILE A 206 -4.82 7.15 -4.46
C ILE A 206 -3.60 6.77 -3.60
N HIS A 207 -3.04 7.77 -2.89
CA HIS A 207 -1.85 7.65 -2.03
C HIS A 207 -2.02 8.37 -0.69
N CYS A 208 -3.25 8.73 -0.32
CA CYS A 208 -3.55 9.33 0.99
C CYS A 208 -3.69 8.25 2.08
N PRO A 209 -3.41 8.57 3.35
CA PRO A 209 -3.73 7.68 4.47
C PRO A 209 -5.24 7.59 4.68
N LEU A 210 -5.69 6.52 5.33
CA LEU A 210 -7.06 6.41 5.81
C LEU A 210 -7.23 7.29 7.06
N THR A 211 -8.14 8.24 6.98
CA THR A 211 -8.57 9.13 8.06
C THR A 211 -10.09 9.29 7.97
N PRO A 212 -10.76 9.90 8.98
CA PRO A 212 -12.20 10.21 8.86
C PRO A 212 -12.54 11.00 7.58
N ASP A 213 -11.64 11.90 7.13
CA ASP A 213 -11.85 12.73 5.93
C ASP A 213 -11.61 11.98 4.60
N THR A 214 -10.88 10.87 4.63
CA THR A 214 -10.55 10.09 3.42
C THR A 214 -11.27 8.75 3.35
N GLN A 215 -11.99 8.37 4.40
CA GLN A 215 -12.87 7.22 4.38
C GLN A 215 -14.03 7.48 3.42
N GLY A 216 -14.24 6.58 2.45
CA GLY A 216 -15.25 6.73 1.41
C GLY A 216 -15.04 7.97 0.52
N LEU A 217 -13.80 8.46 0.40
CA LEU A 217 -13.47 9.59 -0.48
C LEU A 217 -13.90 9.34 -1.92
N ILE A 218 -13.73 8.12 -2.38
CA ILE A 218 -14.27 7.66 -3.66
C ILE A 218 -15.59 6.95 -3.39
N CYS A 219 -16.66 7.63 -3.72
CA CYS A 219 -18.04 7.20 -3.56
C CYS A 219 -18.84 7.61 -4.80
N LYS A 220 -20.11 7.28 -4.85
CA LYS A 220 -21.02 7.57 -5.96
C LYS A 220 -20.98 9.04 -6.42
N GLU A 221 -20.92 9.97 -5.48
CA GLU A 221 -20.91 11.42 -5.73
C GLU A 221 -19.61 11.87 -6.39
N THR A 222 -18.46 11.37 -5.92
CA THR A 222 -17.15 11.71 -6.48
C THR A 222 -16.88 10.97 -7.79
N LEU A 223 -17.34 9.73 -7.93
CA LEU A 223 -17.28 8.98 -9.19
C LEU A 223 -18.03 9.70 -10.32
N LYS A 224 -19.21 10.28 -10.05
CA LYS A 224 -19.96 11.07 -11.04
C LYS A 224 -19.17 12.27 -11.60
N GLN A 225 -18.26 12.85 -10.81
CA GLN A 225 -17.46 14.01 -11.21
C GLN A 225 -16.27 13.62 -12.11
N MET A 226 -15.90 12.33 -12.14
CA MET A 226 -14.79 11.86 -12.96
C MET A 226 -15.14 11.84 -14.44
N LYS A 227 -14.14 11.74 -15.31
CA LYS A 227 -14.36 11.47 -16.72
C LYS A 227 -14.98 10.09 -16.93
N ASP A 228 -15.79 9.95 -17.98
CA ASP A 228 -16.24 8.65 -18.42
C ASP A 228 -15.06 7.83 -18.94
N GLY A 229 -14.99 6.58 -18.55
CA GLY A 229 -13.88 5.70 -18.89
C GLY A 229 -12.59 5.96 -18.11
N VAL A 230 -12.63 6.63 -16.96
CA VAL A 230 -11.47 6.84 -16.09
C VAL A 230 -10.87 5.50 -15.62
N ILE A 231 -9.54 5.47 -15.45
CA ILE A 231 -8.84 4.35 -14.79
C ILE A 231 -8.57 4.74 -13.34
N LEU A 232 -8.93 3.88 -12.38
CA LEU A 232 -8.77 4.14 -10.95
C LEU A 232 -7.79 3.16 -10.31
N ILE A 233 -6.78 3.67 -9.61
CA ILE A 233 -5.75 2.85 -8.93
C ILE A 233 -5.76 3.14 -7.43
N ASN A 234 -5.85 2.09 -6.61
CA ASN A 234 -5.74 2.19 -5.17
C ASN A 234 -4.71 1.20 -4.60
N THR A 235 -3.57 1.71 -4.18
CA THR A 235 -2.52 0.99 -3.47
C THR A 235 -2.32 1.54 -2.05
N SER A 236 -3.30 2.28 -1.52
CA SER A 236 -3.21 2.94 -0.22
C SER A 236 -3.97 2.18 0.88
N ARG A 237 -5.28 2.38 0.97
CA ARG A 237 -6.18 1.69 1.92
C ARG A 237 -7.53 1.44 1.26
N GLY A 238 -8.07 0.22 1.43
CA GLY A 238 -9.37 -0.18 0.85
C GLY A 238 -10.52 0.75 1.21
N PRO A 239 -10.75 1.08 2.50
CA PRO A 239 -11.87 1.94 2.89
C PRO A 239 -11.83 3.39 2.39
N THR A 240 -10.81 3.80 1.61
CA THR A 240 -10.85 5.07 0.87
C THR A 240 -11.84 5.04 -0.30
N ILE A 241 -12.25 3.85 -0.72
CA ILE A 241 -13.24 3.61 -1.76
C ILE A 241 -14.45 2.89 -1.15
N VAL A 242 -15.66 3.30 -1.53
CA VAL A 242 -16.88 2.53 -1.29
C VAL A 242 -16.97 1.45 -2.36
N GLU A 243 -16.73 0.18 -1.99
CA GLU A 243 -16.59 -0.94 -2.95
C GLU A 243 -17.83 -1.11 -3.84
N GLN A 244 -19.05 -0.96 -3.28
CA GLN A 244 -20.29 -1.06 -4.06
C GLN A 244 -20.38 0.04 -5.12
N ASP A 245 -20.02 1.28 -4.77
CA ASP A 245 -20.10 2.40 -5.72
C ASP A 245 -19.08 2.24 -6.86
N LEU A 246 -17.88 1.70 -6.54
CA LEU A 246 -16.89 1.37 -7.56
C LEU A 246 -17.37 0.22 -8.47
N TYR A 247 -17.97 -0.81 -7.90
CA TYR A 247 -18.55 -1.90 -8.67
C TYR A 247 -19.60 -1.39 -9.67
N ASP A 248 -20.55 -0.58 -9.21
CA ASP A 248 -21.60 0.01 -10.06
C ASP A 248 -20.99 0.93 -11.16
N ALA A 249 -19.90 1.63 -10.84
CA ALA A 249 -19.20 2.48 -11.79
C ALA A 249 -18.44 1.67 -12.87
N LEU A 250 -17.89 0.51 -12.52
CA LEU A 250 -17.28 -0.43 -13.45
C LEU A 250 -18.35 -1.04 -14.38
N GLU A 251 -19.47 -1.51 -13.83
CA GLU A 251 -20.60 -2.07 -14.60
C GLU A 251 -21.18 -1.06 -15.61
N SER A 252 -21.25 0.23 -15.23
CA SER A 252 -21.77 1.28 -16.11
C SER A 252 -20.76 1.80 -17.13
N GLY A 253 -19.48 1.40 -17.03
CA GLY A 253 -18.38 1.95 -17.84
C GLY A 253 -17.92 3.35 -17.44
N LYS A 254 -18.45 3.92 -16.36
CA LYS A 254 -17.96 5.19 -15.79
C LYS A 254 -16.50 5.08 -15.39
N VAL A 255 -16.12 3.96 -14.78
CA VAL A 255 -14.75 3.53 -14.59
C VAL A 255 -14.48 2.42 -15.60
N ALA A 256 -13.53 2.62 -16.51
CA ALA A 256 -13.18 1.62 -17.51
C ALA A 256 -12.44 0.45 -16.88
N TYR A 257 -11.48 0.75 -16.00
CA TYR A 257 -10.68 -0.24 -15.29
C TYR A 257 -10.34 0.25 -13.87
N ALA A 258 -10.31 -0.66 -12.92
CA ALA A 258 -9.78 -0.43 -11.59
C ALA A 258 -8.61 -1.38 -11.29
N GLY A 259 -7.56 -0.85 -10.65
CA GLY A 259 -6.46 -1.62 -10.07
C GLY A 259 -6.43 -1.39 -8.57
N VAL A 260 -6.72 -2.42 -7.77
CA VAL A 260 -6.77 -2.32 -6.30
C VAL A 260 -5.84 -3.36 -5.67
N ASP A 261 -4.86 -2.88 -4.91
CA ASP A 261 -3.98 -3.73 -4.10
C ASP A 261 -4.53 -3.90 -2.67
N VAL A 262 -5.62 -3.19 -2.36
CA VAL A 262 -6.23 -3.13 -1.03
C VAL A 262 -7.75 -3.20 -1.12
N LEU A 263 -8.37 -3.90 -0.17
CA LEU A 263 -9.83 -4.04 -0.05
C LEU A 263 -10.34 -3.50 1.28
N GLU A 264 -11.64 -3.27 1.38
CA GLU A 264 -12.26 -2.79 2.62
C GLU A 264 -11.94 -3.69 3.81
N LYS A 265 -11.95 -5.01 3.59
CA LYS A 265 -11.56 -6.03 4.58
C LYS A 265 -10.48 -6.93 4.03
N GLU A 266 -9.38 -7.05 4.76
CA GLU A 266 -8.23 -7.86 4.40
C GLU A 266 -7.87 -8.86 5.52
N PRO A 267 -7.74 -10.18 5.23
CA PRO A 267 -8.12 -10.82 3.96
C PRO A 267 -9.63 -10.84 3.74
N PRO A 268 -10.11 -10.83 2.49
CA PRO A 268 -11.54 -10.78 2.15
C PRO A 268 -12.23 -12.16 2.34
N ARG A 269 -12.35 -12.62 3.58
CA ARG A 269 -12.90 -13.95 3.91
C ARG A 269 -14.36 -14.13 3.49
N ALA A 270 -15.13 -13.05 3.43
CA ALA A 270 -16.52 -13.05 2.96
C ALA A 270 -16.64 -12.76 1.45
N GLY A 271 -15.51 -12.68 0.73
CA GLY A 271 -15.47 -12.20 -0.65
C GLY A 271 -15.46 -10.66 -0.74
N SER A 272 -15.33 -10.16 -1.96
CA SER A 272 -15.54 -8.76 -2.33
C SER A 272 -16.11 -8.75 -3.75
N LEU A 273 -17.00 -7.82 -4.05
CA LEU A 273 -17.61 -7.64 -5.37
C LEU A 273 -16.57 -7.36 -6.47
N LEU A 274 -15.44 -6.79 -6.09
CA LEU A 274 -14.38 -6.39 -7.03
C LEU A 274 -13.53 -7.57 -7.52
N ILE A 275 -13.47 -8.69 -6.77
CA ILE A 275 -12.55 -9.81 -7.07
C ILE A 275 -12.87 -10.46 -8.41
N ASP A 276 -14.15 -10.66 -8.70
CA ASP A 276 -14.59 -11.38 -9.91
C ASP A 276 -14.98 -10.42 -11.05
N HIS A 277 -14.84 -9.10 -10.85
CA HIS A 277 -15.19 -8.14 -11.90
C HIS A 277 -14.12 -8.12 -13.01
N PRO A 278 -14.50 -8.32 -14.30
CA PRO A 278 -13.56 -8.49 -15.41
C PRO A 278 -12.64 -7.29 -15.65
N ASN A 279 -13.09 -6.09 -15.30
CA ASN A 279 -12.33 -4.84 -15.45
C ASN A 279 -11.70 -4.37 -14.12
N CYS A 280 -11.56 -5.25 -13.13
CA CYS A 280 -10.90 -4.96 -11.88
C CYS A 280 -9.72 -5.90 -11.64
N PHE A 281 -8.51 -5.35 -11.55
CA PHE A 281 -7.33 -6.10 -11.14
C PHE A 281 -7.19 -5.99 -9.62
N VAL A 282 -7.40 -7.11 -8.91
CA VAL A 282 -7.22 -7.19 -7.46
C VAL A 282 -5.95 -7.93 -7.15
N THR A 283 -5.04 -7.32 -6.38
CA THR A 283 -3.83 -7.98 -5.87
C THR A 283 -3.86 -8.02 -4.34
N PRO A 284 -3.25 -9.04 -3.70
CA PRO A 284 -3.44 -9.30 -2.27
C PRO A 284 -2.50 -8.48 -1.38
N HIS A 285 -2.54 -7.14 -1.51
CA HIS A 285 -1.76 -6.16 -0.74
C HIS A 285 -0.26 -6.41 -0.85
N ILE A 286 0.25 -6.52 -2.07
CA ILE A 286 1.64 -6.91 -2.38
C ILE A 286 2.52 -5.78 -2.93
N GLY A 287 1.99 -4.59 -3.13
CA GLY A 287 2.79 -3.46 -3.65
C GLY A 287 4.04 -3.16 -2.83
N TRP A 288 4.05 -3.50 -1.54
CA TRP A 288 5.19 -3.35 -0.63
C TRP A 288 6.13 -4.56 -0.60
N ALA A 289 5.73 -5.72 -1.12
CA ALA A 289 6.29 -7.05 -0.83
C ALA A 289 7.50 -7.51 -1.67
N PRO A 290 8.02 -6.81 -2.70
CA PRO A 290 9.23 -7.22 -3.38
C PRO A 290 10.39 -7.48 -2.42
N PHE A 291 11.24 -8.45 -2.76
CA PHE A 291 12.37 -8.90 -1.94
C PHE A 291 13.25 -7.75 -1.47
N GLU A 292 13.60 -6.82 -2.37
CA GLU A 292 14.43 -5.66 -2.08
C GLU A 292 13.77 -4.69 -1.09
N ALA A 293 12.44 -4.55 -1.16
CA ALA A 293 11.69 -3.74 -0.21
C ALA A 293 11.67 -4.41 1.17
N ARG A 294 11.53 -5.74 1.24
CA ARG A 294 11.56 -6.49 2.50
C ARG A 294 12.95 -6.49 3.13
N ILE A 295 14.03 -6.53 2.34
CA ILE A 295 15.39 -6.30 2.85
C ILE A 295 15.50 -4.92 3.49
N ARG A 296 15.02 -3.86 2.82
CA ARG A 296 15.01 -2.50 3.40
C ARG A 296 14.19 -2.43 4.69
N LEU A 297 13.01 -3.09 4.71
CA LEU A 297 12.18 -3.20 5.90
C LEU A 297 12.96 -3.80 7.07
N MET A 298 13.61 -4.94 6.85
CA MET A 298 14.38 -5.64 7.88
C MET A 298 15.57 -4.79 8.37
N ASN A 299 16.34 -4.20 7.46
CA ASN A 299 17.49 -3.37 7.81
C ASN A 299 17.09 -2.15 8.66
N ILE A 300 15.99 -1.46 8.30
CA ILE A 300 15.47 -0.33 9.08
C ILE A 300 14.97 -0.80 10.45
N SER A 301 14.30 -1.96 10.51
CA SER A 301 13.81 -2.54 11.76
C SER A 301 14.96 -2.88 12.72
N VAL A 302 16.03 -3.49 12.22
CA VAL A 302 17.27 -3.74 12.96
C VAL A 302 17.90 -2.43 13.42
N ALA A 303 17.98 -1.42 12.53
CA ALA A 303 18.53 -0.10 12.87
C ALA A 303 17.69 0.60 13.95
N ASN A 304 16.36 0.47 13.94
CA ASN A 304 15.48 1.02 14.97
C ASN A 304 15.79 0.40 16.35
N LEU A 305 15.97 -0.91 16.42
CA LEU A 305 16.31 -1.59 17.68
C LEU A 305 17.72 -1.21 18.16
N LYS A 306 18.71 -1.16 17.28
CA LYS A 306 20.07 -0.69 17.61
C LYS A 306 20.06 0.74 18.18
N ALA A 307 19.30 1.64 17.54
CA ALA A 307 19.16 3.03 17.98
C ALA A 307 18.47 3.12 19.36
N PHE A 308 17.44 2.29 19.60
CA PHE A 308 16.79 2.19 20.91
C PHE A 308 17.76 1.70 22.00
N GLN A 309 18.54 0.64 21.75
CA GLN A 309 19.54 0.10 22.69
C GLN A 309 20.61 1.13 23.04
N ASN A 310 20.96 2.02 22.10
CA ASN A 310 21.91 3.10 22.30
C ASN A 310 21.31 4.37 22.96
N GLY A 311 20.04 4.34 23.37
CA GLY A 311 19.35 5.48 23.98
C GLY A 311 18.98 6.60 23.01
N GLN A 312 19.03 6.36 21.70
CA GLN A 312 18.73 7.33 20.64
C GLN A 312 17.67 6.77 19.66
N PRO A 313 16.44 6.47 20.11
CA PRO A 313 15.43 5.84 19.28
C PRO A 313 15.07 6.72 18.08
N GLN A 314 14.95 6.08 16.91
CA GLN A 314 14.59 6.71 15.65
C GLN A 314 13.25 6.16 15.12
N ASN A 315 12.63 6.88 14.17
CA ASN A 315 11.31 6.51 13.58
C ASN A 315 10.23 6.31 14.64
N VAL A 316 10.31 7.04 15.76
CA VAL A 316 9.34 6.97 16.87
C VAL A 316 8.02 7.61 16.46
N VAL A 317 6.91 6.90 16.66
CA VAL A 317 5.56 7.33 16.27
C VAL A 317 4.66 7.73 17.44
N ASN A 318 5.08 7.53 18.68
CA ASN A 318 4.34 7.88 19.91
C ASN A 318 5.05 8.93 20.78
N LYS A 319 5.69 9.93 20.15
CA LYS A 319 6.38 11.04 20.82
C LYS A 319 5.48 11.86 21.75
#